data_d8ee94dc12201c945e29462a57a5396f
#
_entry.id   d8ee94dc12201c945e29462a57a5396f
#
_cell.length_a   1.000
_cell.length_b   1.000
_cell.length_c   1.000
_cell.angle_alpha   90.00
_cell.angle_beta   90.00
_cell.angle_gamma   90.00
#
_symmetry.space_group_name_H-M   'P 1'
#
loop_
_entity.id
_entity.type
_entity.pdbx_description
1 polymer ?
#
loop_
_entity_poly.entity_id
_entity_poly.type
_entity_poly.pdbx_seq_one_letter_code
_entity_poly.pdbx_strand_id
1 'polypeptide(L)'
;MNDKPALLIVDDDPDIVAVICTLLQTRYLTQGASDGAQALEFAFGAAPPDLVLLDIMMPGMSGYDVCRRLKADARTRDIPVIFLTALTEARHEQMGFDVGAVDYVTKPISPPILLARIRNHLALKAAADFLKDKNVYLEGEVARRTHEVRAVQDATIMALATLAETRDQETGNHIRRTQNYVRALARKLQPHPRFSAELSDAIIELLYKSAPLHDIGKVGIPDAILLKPGKLTPAEIAVMNTHAALGRDAIAAAERLIDTPSSFLRLAREIAHYHHEKWDGSGFPERLAGDAIPLAARLMALADVYDALISRRVYKPPMPHAKAVETIRAGRGSHFDPDIADAFLEIAGEFRAIAERYADDADASAAEAQP
;
A
#
# COMPACT_ATOMS: atom_id res chain seq x y z
N MET A 1 -27.88 -19.12 23.76
CA MET A 1 -27.53 -20.14 22.76
C MET A 1 -26.76 -21.24 23.49
N ASN A 2 -27.01 -22.50 23.16
CA ASN A 2 -26.43 -23.63 23.86
C ASN A 2 -24.94 -23.72 23.44
N ASP A 3 -24.05 -23.36 24.34
CA ASP A 3 -22.59 -23.13 24.09
C ASP A 3 -21.80 -24.46 24.07
N LYS A 4 -22.49 -25.59 23.78
CA LYS A 4 -21.87 -26.91 23.71
C LYS A 4 -21.33 -27.18 22.30
N PRO A 5 -20.06 -27.61 22.16
CA PRO A 5 -19.52 -28.03 20.88
C PRO A 5 -20.33 -29.18 20.24
N ALA A 6 -20.46 -29.13 18.93
CA ALA A 6 -21.18 -30.14 18.13
C ALA A 6 -20.20 -31.23 17.66
N LEU A 7 -20.51 -32.48 17.93
CA LEU A 7 -19.72 -33.64 17.52
C LEU A 7 -20.52 -34.49 16.53
N LEU A 8 -19.91 -34.86 15.42
CA LEU A 8 -20.42 -35.85 14.48
C LEU A 8 -19.75 -37.19 14.74
N ILE A 9 -20.56 -38.22 14.99
CA ILE A 9 -20.14 -39.60 15.25
C ILE A 9 -20.55 -40.45 14.04
N VAL A 10 -19.59 -41.07 13.40
CA VAL A 10 -19.79 -41.83 12.15
C VAL A 10 -19.29 -43.26 12.33
N ASP A 11 -20.18 -44.22 12.27
CA ASP A 11 -19.88 -45.66 12.37
C ASP A 11 -21.00 -46.42 11.67
N ASP A 12 -20.71 -47.51 10.96
CA ASP A 12 -21.72 -48.31 10.27
C ASP A 12 -22.51 -49.20 11.26
N ASP A 13 -22.03 -49.37 12.46
CA ASP A 13 -22.75 -50.03 13.54
C ASP A 13 -23.57 -48.96 14.36
N PRO A 14 -24.91 -48.99 14.24
CA PRO A 14 -25.77 -48.04 14.94
C PRO A 14 -25.71 -48.17 16.45
N ASP A 15 -25.37 -49.34 16.99
CA ASP A 15 -25.23 -49.53 18.46
C ASP A 15 -24.01 -48.80 18.97
N ILE A 16 -22.89 -48.82 18.24
CA ILE A 16 -21.69 -48.04 18.54
C ILE A 16 -22.00 -46.55 18.51
N VAL A 17 -22.66 -46.07 17.48
CA VAL A 17 -23.09 -44.63 17.39
C VAL A 17 -23.94 -44.25 18.59
N ALA A 18 -24.96 -45.07 18.95
CA ALA A 18 -25.83 -44.77 20.08
C ALA A 18 -25.12 -44.75 21.42
N VAL A 19 -24.19 -45.69 21.64
CA VAL A 19 -23.36 -45.76 22.88
C VAL A 19 -22.47 -44.49 22.98
N ILE A 20 -21.77 -44.15 21.92
CA ILE A 20 -20.87 -42.98 21.94
C ILE A 20 -21.69 -41.69 22.11
N CYS A 21 -22.82 -41.52 21.40
CA CYS A 21 -23.71 -40.38 21.56
C CYS A 21 -24.20 -40.27 23.02
N THR A 22 -24.64 -41.34 23.62
CA THR A 22 -25.09 -41.40 25.03
C THR A 22 -23.98 -41.00 25.99
N LEU A 23 -22.77 -41.46 25.76
CA LEU A 23 -21.59 -41.10 26.56
C LEU A 23 -21.28 -39.59 26.51
N LEU A 24 -21.47 -38.96 25.32
CA LEU A 24 -20.99 -37.62 25.06
C LEU A 24 -22.08 -36.54 25.26
N GLN A 25 -23.38 -36.86 25.18
CA GLN A 25 -24.53 -35.90 25.18
C GLN A 25 -24.60 -35.00 26.41
N THR A 26 -24.01 -35.40 27.53
CA THR A 26 -23.98 -34.56 28.73
C THR A 26 -23.13 -33.31 28.57
N ARG A 27 -22.09 -33.39 27.71
CA ARG A 27 -21.09 -32.33 27.54
C ARG A 27 -21.10 -31.69 26.13
N TYR A 28 -21.58 -32.40 25.12
CA TYR A 28 -21.55 -32.04 23.72
C TYR A 28 -22.93 -32.19 23.06
N LEU A 29 -23.14 -31.48 21.96
CA LEU A 29 -24.23 -31.77 21.02
C LEU A 29 -23.75 -32.88 20.12
N THR A 30 -24.48 -34.00 20.09
CA THR A 30 -24.05 -35.18 19.32
C THR A 30 -25.00 -35.46 18.17
N GLN A 31 -24.45 -35.73 17.00
CA GLN A 31 -25.16 -36.17 15.81
C GLN A 31 -24.53 -37.46 15.31
N GLY A 32 -25.36 -38.45 15.02
CA GLY A 32 -24.90 -39.75 14.52
C GLY A 32 -25.10 -39.86 13.03
N ALA A 33 -24.19 -40.52 12.32
CA ALA A 33 -24.30 -40.94 10.92
C ALA A 33 -23.90 -42.40 10.78
N SER A 34 -24.62 -43.16 9.94
CA SER A 34 -24.40 -44.58 9.73
C SER A 34 -23.58 -44.90 8.48
N ASP A 35 -23.20 -43.90 7.71
CA ASP A 35 -22.35 -44.06 6.52
C ASP A 35 -21.62 -42.76 6.16
N GLY A 36 -20.65 -42.86 5.25
CA GLY A 36 -19.85 -41.73 4.81
C GLY A 36 -20.60 -40.66 4.03
N ALA A 37 -21.67 -41.02 3.31
CA ALA A 37 -22.46 -40.07 2.53
C ALA A 37 -23.27 -39.16 3.47
N GLN A 38 -23.91 -39.71 4.49
CA GLN A 38 -24.65 -39.02 5.51
C GLN A 38 -23.68 -38.14 6.36
N ALA A 39 -22.50 -38.67 6.65
CA ALA A 39 -21.48 -37.88 7.35
C ALA A 39 -21.08 -36.61 6.60
N LEU A 40 -20.87 -36.68 5.30
CA LEU A 40 -20.57 -35.54 4.47
C LEU A 40 -21.76 -34.58 4.35
N GLU A 41 -22.98 -35.08 4.22
CA GLU A 41 -24.20 -34.24 4.21
C GLU A 41 -24.29 -33.38 5.46
N PHE A 42 -24.06 -33.96 6.64
CA PHE A 42 -24.08 -33.24 7.90
C PHE A 42 -22.92 -32.25 8.02
N ALA A 43 -21.71 -32.65 7.62
CA ALA A 43 -20.53 -31.79 7.73
C ALA A 43 -20.59 -30.58 6.77
N PHE A 44 -21.24 -30.73 5.61
CA PHE A 44 -21.43 -29.64 4.65
C PHE A 44 -22.73 -28.86 4.85
N GLY A 45 -23.55 -29.26 5.84
CA GLY A 45 -24.82 -28.62 6.18
C GLY A 45 -24.68 -27.21 6.72
N ALA A 46 -25.83 -26.62 7.12
CA ALA A 46 -25.88 -25.26 7.64
C ALA A 46 -25.19 -25.10 9.02
N ALA A 47 -25.01 -26.18 9.77
CA ALA A 47 -24.36 -26.22 11.08
C ALA A 47 -23.29 -27.32 11.10
N PRO A 48 -22.07 -27.05 10.56
CA PRO A 48 -21.00 -28.05 10.55
C PRO A 48 -20.54 -28.39 11.97
N PRO A 49 -20.07 -29.64 12.20
CA PRO A 49 -19.61 -30.09 13.51
C PRO A 49 -18.28 -29.43 13.89
N ASP A 50 -18.03 -29.31 15.18
CA ASP A 50 -16.74 -28.85 15.73
C ASP A 50 -15.67 -29.92 15.73
N LEU A 51 -16.04 -31.21 15.70
CA LEU A 51 -15.16 -32.36 15.61
C LEU A 51 -15.92 -33.56 15.06
N VAL A 52 -15.21 -34.42 14.29
CA VAL A 52 -15.74 -35.67 13.74
C VAL A 52 -15.03 -36.86 14.39
N LEU A 53 -15.80 -37.81 14.93
CA LEU A 53 -15.36 -39.15 15.27
C LEU A 53 -15.75 -40.06 14.12
N LEU A 54 -14.83 -40.75 13.48
CA LEU A 54 -15.06 -41.40 12.20
C LEU A 54 -14.49 -42.82 12.20
N ASP A 55 -15.36 -43.81 12.01
CA ASP A 55 -14.87 -45.16 11.78
C ASP A 55 -14.18 -45.25 10.42
N ILE A 56 -13.13 -46.07 10.36
CA ILE A 56 -12.36 -46.28 9.13
C ILE A 56 -13.03 -47.26 8.20
N MET A 57 -13.58 -48.34 8.76
CA MET A 57 -14.03 -49.50 8.00
C MET A 57 -15.55 -49.46 7.83
N MET A 58 -16.06 -48.72 6.86
CA MET A 58 -17.47 -48.60 6.57
C MET A 58 -17.79 -49.14 5.14
N PRO A 59 -18.96 -49.74 4.93
CA PRO A 59 -19.40 -50.17 3.60
C PRO A 59 -19.52 -48.98 2.64
N GLY A 60 -19.10 -49.20 1.39
CA GLY A 60 -19.24 -48.24 0.31
C GLY A 60 -18.18 -47.15 0.33
N MET A 61 -18.20 -46.21 1.30
CA MET A 61 -17.22 -45.13 1.42
C MET A 61 -16.40 -45.30 2.71
N SER A 62 -15.12 -45.49 2.56
CA SER A 62 -14.22 -45.62 3.74
C SER A 62 -14.10 -44.32 4.52
N GLY A 63 -13.77 -44.40 5.84
CA GLY A 63 -13.48 -43.24 6.64
C GLY A 63 -12.31 -42.38 6.11
N TYR A 64 -11.33 -43.00 5.47
CA TYR A 64 -10.25 -42.28 4.79
C TYR A 64 -10.78 -41.39 3.63
N ASP A 65 -11.76 -41.88 2.86
CA ASP A 65 -12.36 -41.11 1.76
C ASP A 65 -13.19 -39.95 2.29
N VAL A 66 -13.96 -40.17 3.36
CA VAL A 66 -14.68 -39.09 4.06
C VAL A 66 -13.73 -38.01 4.55
N CYS A 67 -12.67 -38.43 5.29
CA CYS A 67 -11.68 -37.49 5.79
C CYS A 67 -11.03 -36.68 4.67
N ARG A 68 -10.60 -37.32 3.60
CA ARG A 68 -10.00 -36.66 2.43
C ARG A 68 -10.92 -35.60 1.83
N ARG A 69 -12.22 -35.90 1.71
CA ARG A 69 -13.22 -34.95 1.20
C ARG A 69 -13.45 -33.78 2.16
N LEU A 70 -13.53 -34.04 3.46
CA LEU A 70 -13.61 -32.98 4.48
C LEU A 70 -12.40 -32.04 4.41
N LYS A 71 -11.18 -32.60 4.26
CA LYS A 71 -9.95 -31.81 4.21
C LYS A 71 -9.71 -31.08 2.89
N ALA A 72 -10.38 -31.50 1.81
CA ALA A 72 -10.32 -30.83 0.51
C ALA A 72 -11.20 -29.58 0.40
N ASP A 73 -12.25 -29.45 1.22
CA ASP A 73 -13.19 -28.30 1.18
C ASP A 73 -12.80 -27.25 2.21
N ALA A 74 -12.77 -25.98 1.79
CA ALA A 74 -12.40 -24.84 2.63
C ALA A 74 -13.31 -24.64 3.85
N ARG A 75 -14.55 -25.10 3.80
CA ARG A 75 -15.54 -24.98 4.89
C ARG A 75 -15.32 -25.99 6.01
N THR A 76 -14.73 -27.15 5.69
CA THR A 76 -14.64 -28.31 6.60
C THR A 76 -13.21 -28.76 6.89
N ARG A 77 -12.21 -28.27 6.14
CA ARG A 77 -10.80 -28.68 6.29
C ARG A 77 -10.22 -28.44 7.69
N ASP A 78 -10.70 -27.42 8.39
CA ASP A 78 -10.26 -27.04 9.71
C ASP A 78 -10.96 -27.84 10.84
N ILE A 79 -11.97 -28.67 10.50
CA ILE A 79 -12.67 -29.56 11.46
C ILE A 79 -11.73 -30.72 11.82
N PRO A 80 -11.38 -30.93 13.10
CA PRO A 80 -10.59 -32.08 13.51
C PRO A 80 -11.34 -33.39 13.32
N VAL A 81 -10.66 -34.39 12.72
CA VAL A 81 -11.17 -35.74 12.52
C VAL A 81 -10.34 -36.68 13.38
N ILE A 82 -11.01 -37.42 14.27
CA ILE A 82 -10.41 -38.48 15.09
C ILE A 82 -10.93 -39.83 14.56
N PHE A 83 -10.06 -40.70 14.10
CA PHE A 83 -10.47 -42.02 13.67
C PHE A 83 -10.79 -42.94 14.84
N LEU A 84 -11.88 -43.72 14.67
CA LEU A 84 -12.19 -44.89 15.50
C LEU A 84 -11.73 -46.11 14.72
N THR A 85 -10.88 -46.95 15.30
CA THR A 85 -10.28 -48.04 14.54
C THR A 85 -10.11 -49.33 15.36
N ALA A 86 -10.40 -50.44 14.75
CA ALA A 86 -10.01 -51.78 15.26
C ALA A 86 -8.58 -52.17 14.82
N LEU A 87 -7.96 -51.38 13.95
CA LEU A 87 -6.65 -51.69 13.36
C LEU A 87 -5.54 -51.16 14.27
N THR A 88 -4.64 -52.05 14.67
CA THR A 88 -3.50 -51.74 15.55
C THR A 88 -2.17 -51.69 14.81
N GLU A 89 -2.16 -51.87 13.50
CA GLU A 89 -0.94 -51.83 12.69
C GLU A 89 -0.49 -50.38 12.41
N ALA A 90 0.78 -50.10 12.59
CA ALA A 90 1.40 -48.78 12.38
C ALA A 90 1.15 -48.19 10.97
N ARG A 91 0.92 -49.05 9.96
CA ARG A 91 0.58 -48.61 8.58
C ARG A 91 -0.76 -47.87 8.50
N HIS A 92 -1.75 -48.31 9.28
CA HIS A 92 -3.08 -47.67 9.27
C HIS A 92 -3.08 -46.33 9.99
N GLU A 93 -2.28 -46.20 11.03
CA GLU A 93 -2.07 -44.92 11.73
C GLU A 93 -1.43 -43.89 10.80
N GLN A 94 -0.37 -44.28 10.08
CA GLN A 94 0.29 -43.37 9.11
C GLN A 94 -0.67 -42.94 8.03
N MET A 95 -1.44 -43.86 7.43
CA MET A 95 -2.46 -43.51 6.43
C MET A 95 -3.50 -42.52 6.98
N GLY A 96 -3.89 -42.63 8.23
CA GLY A 96 -4.83 -41.73 8.89
C GLY A 96 -4.28 -40.30 8.97
N PHE A 97 -3.04 -40.13 9.35
CA PHE A 97 -2.40 -38.81 9.38
C PHE A 97 -2.16 -38.25 7.97
N ASP A 98 -1.79 -39.08 7.00
CA ASP A 98 -1.57 -38.68 5.62
C ASP A 98 -2.84 -38.11 4.93
N VAL A 99 -4.04 -38.55 5.33
CA VAL A 99 -5.30 -37.99 4.83
C VAL A 99 -5.80 -36.79 5.64
N GLY A 100 -5.05 -36.38 6.69
CA GLY A 100 -5.31 -35.16 7.44
C GLY A 100 -6.11 -35.35 8.73
N ALA A 101 -6.26 -36.58 9.25
CA ALA A 101 -6.79 -36.79 10.58
C ALA A 101 -5.82 -36.26 11.65
N VAL A 102 -6.36 -35.83 12.78
CA VAL A 102 -5.57 -35.25 13.88
C VAL A 102 -5.22 -36.27 14.95
N ASP A 103 -5.96 -37.41 15.02
CA ASP A 103 -5.77 -38.42 16.04
C ASP A 103 -6.55 -39.70 15.67
N TYR A 104 -6.35 -40.74 16.50
CA TYR A 104 -7.11 -42.00 16.41
C TYR A 104 -7.42 -42.55 17.81
N VAL A 105 -8.46 -43.36 17.92
CA VAL A 105 -8.86 -44.11 19.14
C VAL A 105 -9.15 -45.54 18.75
N THR A 106 -8.45 -46.47 19.42
CA THR A 106 -8.64 -47.93 19.17
C THR A 106 -9.91 -48.46 19.80
N LYS A 107 -10.61 -49.33 19.10
CA LYS A 107 -11.71 -50.16 19.62
C LYS A 107 -11.13 -51.38 20.37
N PRO A 108 -11.62 -51.76 21.57
CA PRO A 108 -12.79 -51.17 22.26
C PRO A 108 -12.49 -49.80 22.86
N ILE A 109 -13.45 -48.88 22.71
CA ILE A 109 -13.28 -47.49 23.09
C ILE A 109 -13.24 -47.35 24.61
N SER A 110 -12.18 -46.72 25.10
CA SER A 110 -12.03 -46.32 26.48
C SER A 110 -12.66 -44.92 26.68
N PRO A 111 -13.75 -44.78 27.45
CA PRO A 111 -14.42 -43.47 27.62
C PRO A 111 -13.49 -42.37 28.16
N PRO A 112 -12.62 -42.56 29.16
CA PRO A 112 -11.71 -41.53 29.63
C PRO A 112 -10.71 -41.06 28.56
N ILE A 113 -10.22 -41.97 27.71
CA ILE A 113 -9.26 -41.65 26.64
C ILE A 113 -9.97 -40.87 25.55
N LEU A 114 -11.16 -41.32 25.09
CA LEU A 114 -11.95 -40.61 24.08
C LEU A 114 -12.26 -39.19 24.52
N LEU A 115 -12.78 -39.00 25.74
CA LEU A 115 -13.09 -37.68 26.29
C LEU A 115 -11.87 -36.77 26.40
N ALA A 116 -10.71 -37.32 26.77
CA ALA A 116 -9.47 -36.53 26.83
C ALA A 116 -9.03 -36.02 25.43
N ARG A 117 -9.07 -36.92 24.42
CA ARG A 117 -8.71 -36.54 23.02
C ARG A 117 -9.67 -35.53 22.42
N ILE A 118 -10.98 -35.74 22.56
CA ILE A 118 -12.00 -34.76 22.11
C ILE A 118 -11.73 -33.40 22.72
N ARG A 119 -11.57 -33.33 24.05
CA ARG A 119 -11.32 -32.07 24.74
C ARG A 119 -10.05 -31.37 24.23
N ASN A 120 -8.97 -32.12 24.04
CA ASN A 120 -7.70 -31.56 23.57
C ASN A 120 -7.82 -31.01 22.16
N HIS A 121 -8.44 -31.76 21.24
CA HIS A 121 -8.58 -31.29 19.85
C HIS A 121 -9.59 -30.15 19.69
N LEU A 122 -10.66 -30.12 20.47
CA LEU A 122 -11.56 -28.96 20.54
C LEU A 122 -10.87 -27.70 21.08
N ALA A 123 -10.03 -27.85 22.12
CA ALA A 123 -9.24 -26.73 22.63
C ALA A 123 -8.24 -26.19 21.60
N LEU A 124 -7.57 -27.11 20.88
CA LEU A 124 -6.65 -26.73 19.79
C LEU A 124 -7.38 -26.03 18.64
N LYS A 125 -8.56 -26.54 18.24
CA LYS A 125 -9.39 -25.88 17.22
C LYS A 125 -9.82 -24.48 17.67
N ALA A 126 -10.35 -24.35 18.88
CA ALA A 126 -10.77 -23.06 19.41
C ALA A 126 -9.61 -22.04 19.48
N ALA A 127 -8.41 -22.49 19.83
CA ALA A 127 -7.21 -21.65 19.83
C ALA A 127 -6.80 -21.24 18.39
N ALA A 128 -6.88 -22.16 17.43
CA ALA A 128 -6.57 -21.88 16.04
C ALA A 128 -7.58 -20.89 15.43
N ASP A 129 -8.88 -21.08 15.67
CA ASP A 129 -9.95 -20.19 15.23
C ASP A 129 -9.78 -18.78 15.83
N PHE A 130 -9.50 -18.70 17.12
CA PHE A 130 -9.24 -17.41 17.79
C PHE A 130 -8.04 -16.69 17.20
N LEU A 131 -6.94 -17.38 16.90
CA LEU A 131 -5.74 -16.79 16.28
C LEU A 131 -6.04 -16.32 14.85
N LYS A 132 -6.83 -17.08 14.10
CA LYS A 132 -7.24 -16.73 12.73
C LYS A 132 -8.07 -15.44 12.72
N ASP A 133 -9.08 -15.36 13.60
CA ASP A 133 -9.91 -14.17 13.73
C ASP A 133 -9.09 -12.97 14.21
N LYS A 134 -8.17 -13.19 15.15
CA LYS A 134 -7.28 -12.13 15.64
C LYS A 134 -6.34 -11.60 14.57
N ASN A 135 -5.82 -12.47 13.70
CA ASN A 135 -4.97 -12.04 12.58
C ASN A 135 -5.75 -11.18 11.58
N VAL A 136 -6.95 -11.61 11.18
CA VAL A 136 -7.83 -10.82 10.30
C VAL A 136 -8.12 -9.44 10.89
N TYR A 137 -8.44 -9.39 12.19
CA TYR A 137 -8.66 -8.13 12.90
C TYR A 137 -7.41 -7.23 12.90
N LEU A 138 -6.24 -7.82 13.22
CA LEU A 138 -4.97 -7.07 13.27
C LEU A 138 -4.54 -6.55 11.91
N GLU A 139 -4.69 -7.35 10.84
CA GLU A 139 -4.41 -6.90 9.47
C GLU A 139 -5.28 -5.71 9.07
N GLY A 140 -6.57 -5.75 9.39
CA GLY A 140 -7.49 -4.64 9.18
C GLY A 140 -7.09 -3.37 9.97
N GLU A 141 -6.71 -3.54 11.24
CA GLU A 141 -6.27 -2.43 12.09
C GLU A 141 -4.94 -1.82 11.62
N VAL A 142 -3.97 -2.65 11.20
CA VAL A 142 -2.71 -2.19 10.60
C VAL A 142 -2.97 -1.40 9.32
N ALA A 143 -3.84 -1.91 8.43
CA ALA A 143 -4.18 -1.20 7.21
C ALA A 143 -4.83 0.17 7.50
N ARG A 144 -5.77 0.22 8.45
CA ARG A 144 -6.43 1.45 8.88
C ARG A 144 -5.44 2.46 9.47
N ARG A 145 -4.58 2.03 10.40
CA ARG A 145 -3.57 2.89 11.03
C ARG A 145 -2.54 3.41 10.03
N THR A 146 -2.11 2.55 9.10
CA THR A 146 -1.18 2.94 8.04
C THR A 146 -1.79 4.02 7.13
N HIS A 147 -3.08 3.88 6.80
CA HIS A 147 -3.80 4.90 6.03
C HIS A 147 -3.90 6.24 6.77
N GLU A 148 -4.27 6.23 8.06
CA GLU A 148 -4.30 7.44 8.90
C GLU A 148 -2.94 8.15 8.95
N VAL A 149 -1.86 7.41 9.23
CA VAL A 149 -0.50 7.98 9.31
C VAL A 149 -0.13 8.62 7.97
N ARG A 150 -0.39 7.94 6.84
CA ARG A 150 -0.13 8.50 5.51
C ARG A 150 -0.94 9.77 5.25
N ALA A 151 -2.22 9.80 5.59
CA ALA A 151 -3.05 10.98 5.40
C ALA A 151 -2.56 12.18 6.22
N VAL A 152 -2.17 11.96 7.48
CA VAL A 152 -1.59 13.02 8.34
C VAL A 152 -0.24 13.49 7.77
N GLN A 153 0.61 12.58 7.31
CA GLN A 153 1.88 12.92 6.68
C GLN A 153 1.67 13.81 5.44
N ASP A 154 0.77 13.41 4.54
CA ASP A 154 0.48 14.16 3.31
C ASP A 154 -0.10 15.55 3.63
N ALA A 155 -1.01 15.64 4.59
CA ALA A 155 -1.56 16.92 5.05
C ALA A 155 -0.48 17.83 5.68
N THR A 156 0.44 17.26 6.45
CA THR A 156 1.54 18.00 7.07
C THR A 156 2.51 18.54 6.02
N ILE A 157 2.88 17.74 5.02
CA ILE A 157 3.74 18.18 3.92
C ILE A 157 3.09 19.34 3.18
N MET A 158 1.80 19.21 2.84
CA MET A 158 1.06 20.28 2.15
C MET A 158 0.96 21.55 3.00
N ALA A 159 0.72 21.44 4.30
CA ALA A 159 0.65 22.60 5.19
C ALA A 159 2.00 23.33 5.27
N LEU A 160 3.12 22.60 5.38
CA LEU A 160 4.47 23.19 5.41
C LEU A 160 4.83 23.87 4.08
N ALA A 161 4.52 23.21 2.96
CA ALA A 161 4.77 23.77 1.64
C ALA A 161 3.92 25.03 1.40
N THR A 162 2.62 24.99 1.72
CA THR A 162 1.72 26.15 1.62
C THR A 162 2.18 27.31 2.50
N LEU A 163 2.68 27.01 3.72
CA LEU A 163 3.23 28.04 4.61
C LEU A 163 4.47 28.72 4.02
N ALA A 164 5.33 27.95 3.34
CA ALA A 164 6.49 28.53 2.63
C ALA A 164 6.05 29.44 1.48
N GLU A 165 5.07 29.03 0.67
CA GLU A 165 4.54 29.84 -0.45
C GLU A 165 3.72 31.05 -0.01
N THR A 166 3.00 30.98 1.12
CA THR A 166 2.23 32.14 1.63
C THR A 166 3.09 33.38 1.80
N ARG A 167 4.40 33.19 2.02
CA ARG A 167 5.37 34.30 2.10
C ARG A 167 5.82 34.82 0.73
N ASP A 168 5.71 34.03 -0.36
CA ASP A 168 6.25 34.39 -1.68
C ASP A 168 5.19 34.89 -2.67
N GLN A 169 3.97 35.15 -2.25
CA GLN A 169 2.85 35.56 -3.12
C GLN A 169 2.52 34.54 -4.26
N GLU A 170 3.06 33.35 -4.21
CA GLU A 170 2.63 32.24 -5.07
C GLU A 170 1.35 31.62 -4.50
N THR A 171 0.51 31.07 -5.36
CA THR A 171 -0.77 30.51 -4.94
C THR A 171 -0.61 29.04 -4.56
N GLY A 172 -1.32 28.57 -3.53
CA GLY A 172 -1.27 27.16 -3.10
C GLY A 172 -1.64 26.16 -4.21
N ASN A 173 -2.16 26.62 -5.34
CA ASN A 173 -2.41 25.81 -6.53
C ASN A 173 -1.12 25.51 -7.33
N HIS A 174 -0.08 26.35 -7.22
CA HIS A 174 1.24 26.07 -7.79
C HIS A 174 1.80 24.71 -7.29
N ILE A 175 1.78 24.46 -5.99
CA ILE A 175 2.21 23.17 -5.41
C ILE A 175 1.44 22.01 -6.03
N ARG A 176 0.11 22.13 -6.14
CA ARG A 176 -0.74 21.09 -6.73
C ARG A 176 -0.45 20.86 -8.20
N ARG A 177 -0.18 21.92 -8.96
CA ARG A 177 0.17 21.81 -10.38
C ARG A 177 1.53 21.13 -10.53
N THR A 178 2.57 21.64 -9.88
CA THR A 178 3.95 21.15 -10.04
C THR A 178 4.10 19.69 -9.62
N GLN A 179 3.51 19.26 -8.50
CA GLN A 179 3.55 17.84 -8.10
C GLN A 179 2.87 16.92 -9.14
N ASN A 180 1.78 17.36 -9.78
CA ASN A 180 1.10 16.58 -10.81
C ASN A 180 1.90 16.57 -12.11
N TYR A 181 2.58 17.65 -12.50
CA TYR A 181 3.49 17.68 -13.64
C TYR A 181 4.67 16.73 -13.47
N VAL A 182 5.29 16.73 -12.28
CA VAL A 182 6.38 15.80 -11.94
C VAL A 182 5.90 14.36 -12.08
N ARG A 183 4.72 14.03 -11.56
CA ARG A 183 4.13 12.68 -11.67
C ARG A 183 3.84 12.31 -13.13
N ALA A 184 3.27 13.21 -13.93
CA ALA A 184 2.98 12.97 -15.34
C ALA A 184 4.26 12.70 -16.14
N LEU A 185 5.31 13.52 -15.95
CA LEU A 185 6.63 13.29 -16.56
C LEU A 185 7.23 11.96 -16.14
N ALA A 186 7.24 11.66 -14.84
CA ALA A 186 7.81 10.42 -14.32
C ALA A 186 7.09 9.18 -14.88
N ARG A 187 5.77 9.20 -14.97
CA ARG A 187 4.99 8.12 -15.60
C ARG A 187 5.28 7.97 -17.09
N LYS A 188 5.39 9.08 -17.81
CA LYS A 188 5.74 9.06 -19.22
C LYS A 188 7.13 8.48 -19.47
N LEU A 189 8.07 8.77 -18.59
CA LEU A 189 9.46 8.31 -18.68
C LEU A 189 9.68 6.92 -18.08
N GLN A 190 8.75 6.36 -17.32
CA GLN A 190 8.88 5.06 -16.69
C GLN A 190 9.26 3.92 -17.66
N PRO A 191 8.67 3.80 -18.87
CA PRO A 191 9.08 2.78 -19.84
C PRO A 191 10.36 3.14 -20.61
N HIS A 192 10.91 4.35 -20.46
CA HIS A 192 12.08 4.79 -21.21
C HIS A 192 13.35 4.07 -20.70
N PRO A 193 14.19 3.48 -21.57
CA PRO A 193 15.33 2.65 -21.16
C PRO A 193 16.30 3.33 -20.18
N ARG A 194 16.50 4.64 -20.33
CA ARG A 194 17.40 5.43 -19.47
C ARG A 194 16.86 5.60 -18.05
N PHE A 195 15.54 5.56 -17.84
CA PHE A 195 14.90 5.91 -16.56
C PHE A 195 14.14 4.76 -15.90
N SER A 196 13.88 3.67 -16.63
CA SER A 196 13.07 2.55 -16.16
C SER A 196 13.60 1.88 -14.89
N ALA A 197 14.92 1.89 -14.69
CA ALA A 197 15.53 1.35 -13.46
C ALA A 197 15.30 2.24 -12.23
N GLU A 198 15.08 3.55 -12.43
CA GLU A 198 14.91 4.53 -11.34
C GLU A 198 13.43 4.85 -11.05
N LEU A 199 12.54 4.74 -12.06
CA LEU A 199 11.15 5.16 -11.98
C LEU A 199 10.18 3.99 -11.75
N SER A 200 10.26 3.33 -10.58
CA SER A 200 9.19 2.42 -10.14
C SER A 200 7.94 3.21 -9.70
N ASP A 201 6.75 2.55 -9.66
CA ASP A 201 5.52 3.18 -9.18
C ASP A 201 5.69 3.79 -7.78
N ALA A 202 6.43 3.10 -6.91
CA ALA A 202 6.73 3.58 -5.56
C ALA A 202 7.57 4.87 -5.58
N ILE A 203 8.57 4.96 -6.45
CA ILE A 203 9.40 6.17 -6.61
C ILE A 203 8.59 7.32 -7.21
N ILE A 204 7.72 7.05 -8.18
CA ILE A 204 6.84 8.05 -8.78
C ILE A 204 5.92 8.68 -7.73
N GLU A 205 5.34 7.88 -6.83
CA GLU A 205 4.55 8.39 -5.72
C GLU A 205 5.38 9.19 -4.71
N LEU A 206 6.62 8.79 -4.45
CA LEU A 206 7.52 9.58 -3.61
C LEU A 206 7.93 10.91 -4.26
N LEU A 207 8.19 10.93 -5.57
CA LEU A 207 8.47 12.17 -6.32
C LEU A 207 7.27 13.13 -6.24
N TYR A 208 6.05 12.63 -6.44
CA TYR A 208 4.82 13.40 -6.31
C TYR A 208 4.70 14.06 -4.92
N LYS A 209 4.98 13.30 -3.86
CA LYS A 209 4.92 13.79 -2.47
C LYS A 209 6.07 14.71 -2.09
N SER A 210 7.23 14.58 -2.72
CA SER A 210 8.44 15.37 -2.43
C SER A 210 8.46 16.71 -3.17
N ALA A 211 7.85 16.78 -4.35
CA ALA A 211 7.81 17.98 -5.19
C ALA A 211 7.32 19.25 -4.46
N PRO A 212 6.30 19.20 -3.56
CA PRO A 212 5.86 20.36 -2.78
C PRO A 212 6.95 21.06 -1.98
N LEU A 213 8.04 20.36 -1.63
CA LEU A 213 9.09 20.87 -0.76
C LEU A 213 10.25 21.56 -1.52
N HIS A 214 10.14 21.74 -2.86
CA HIS A 214 11.21 22.34 -3.66
C HIS A 214 11.66 23.70 -3.14
N ASP A 215 10.73 24.52 -2.74
CA ASP A 215 10.93 25.90 -2.29
C ASP A 215 10.86 26.11 -0.78
N ILE A 216 10.88 25.05 0.03
CA ILE A 216 10.79 25.15 1.50
C ILE A 216 11.84 26.09 2.12
N GLY A 217 12.99 26.23 1.47
CA GLY A 217 14.07 27.11 1.92
C GLY A 217 13.78 28.60 1.78
N LYS A 218 12.75 29.02 1.02
CA LYS A 218 12.30 30.40 0.92
C LYS A 218 11.90 30.98 2.29
N VAL A 219 11.53 30.12 3.24
CA VAL A 219 11.26 30.51 4.63
C VAL A 219 12.47 31.20 5.28
N GLY A 220 13.69 30.86 4.88
CA GLY A 220 14.93 31.46 5.38
C GLY A 220 15.38 32.76 4.66
N ILE A 221 14.67 33.17 3.61
CA ILE A 221 15.00 34.39 2.87
C ILE A 221 14.40 35.62 3.56
N PRO A 222 15.17 36.75 3.73
CA PRO A 222 14.65 37.96 4.33
C PRO A 222 13.48 38.56 3.53
N ASP A 223 12.44 39.06 4.22
CA ASP A 223 11.25 39.64 3.59
C ASP A 223 11.57 40.80 2.67
N ALA A 224 12.59 41.64 3.01
CA ALA A 224 13.03 42.74 2.17
C ALA A 224 13.48 42.31 0.76
N ILE A 225 13.89 41.03 0.60
CA ILE A 225 14.30 40.47 -0.68
C ILE A 225 13.14 39.65 -1.27
N LEU A 226 12.53 38.75 -0.49
CA LEU A 226 11.46 37.86 -0.93
C LEU A 226 10.24 38.64 -1.44
N LEU A 227 9.85 39.68 -0.72
CA LEU A 227 8.65 40.50 -1.02
C LEU A 227 8.97 41.81 -1.76
N LYS A 228 10.18 41.96 -2.27
CA LYS A 228 10.60 43.21 -2.93
C LYS A 228 9.72 43.54 -4.14
N PRO A 229 9.04 44.69 -4.17
CA PRO A 229 8.27 45.12 -5.31
C PRO A 229 9.22 45.64 -6.43
N GLY A 230 9.73 44.71 -7.27
CA GLY A 230 10.60 45.06 -8.38
C GLY A 230 11.70 44.06 -8.65
N LYS A 231 12.58 44.38 -9.59
CA LYS A 231 13.72 43.50 -9.92
C LYS A 231 14.73 43.44 -8.79
N LEU A 232 15.21 42.27 -8.48
CA LEU A 232 16.30 42.05 -7.56
C LEU A 232 17.62 42.54 -8.16
N THR A 233 18.47 43.15 -7.38
CA THR A 233 19.86 43.44 -7.71
C THR A 233 20.69 42.14 -7.75
N PRO A 234 21.88 42.12 -8.37
CA PRO A 234 22.74 40.94 -8.37
C PRO A 234 23.07 40.40 -6.97
N ALA A 235 23.24 41.27 -5.98
CA ALA A 235 23.48 40.90 -4.58
C ALA A 235 22.25 40.26 -3.94
N GLU A 236 21.05 40.78 -4.20
CA GLU A 236 19.79 40.21 -3.73
C GLU A 236 19.48 38.89 -4.41
N ILE A 237 19.79 38.73 -5.72
CA ILE A 237 19.68 37.45 -6.43
C ILE A 237 20.60 36.39 -5.77
N ALA A 238 21.83 36.76 -5.39
CA ALA A 238 22.73 35.85 -4.70
C ALA A 238 22.14 35.36 -3.37
N VAL A 239 21.47 36.26 -2.60
CA VAL A 239 20.76 35.89 -1.37
C VAL A 239 19.55 35.04 -1.68
N MET A 240 18.72 35.42 -2.67
CA MET A 240 17.55 34.62 -3.07
C MET A 240 17.96 33.18 -3.43
N ASN A 241 19.02 33.00 -4.20
CA ASN A 241 19.50 31.68 -4.63
C ASN A 241 19.94 30.77 -3.47
N THR A 242 20.15 31.32 -2.26
CA THR A 242 20.49 30.51 -1.09
C THR A 242 19.31 29.64 -0.61
N HIS A 243 18.05 29.89 -1.06
CA HIS A 243 16.90 29.07 -0.66
C HIS A 243 17.12 27.58 -0.99
N ALA A 244 17.77 27.27 -2.11
CA ALA A 244 18.09 25.90 -2.49
C ALA A 244 18.95 25.18 -1.45
N ALA A 245 20.01 25.85 -0.97
CA ALA A 245 20.86 25.32 0.09
C ALA A 245 20.14 25.26 1.45
N LEU A 246 19.39 26.30 1.81
CA LEU A 246 18.60 26.36 3.05
C LEU A 246 17.55 25.22 3.09
N GLY A 247 16.86 24.96 1.98
CA GLY A 247 15.91 23.87 1.85
C GLY A 247 16.57 22.50 2.04
N ARG A 248 17.70 22.27 1.34
CA ARG A 248 18.53 21.07 1.54
C ARG A 248 18.90 20.88 3.01
N ASP A 249 19.40 21.91 3.67
CA ASP A 249 19.91 21.82 5.03
C ASP A 249 18.78 21.55 6.04
N ALA A 250 17.62 22.15 5.84
CA ALA A 250 16.43 21.89 6.66
C ALA A 250 15.96 20.44 6.53
N ILE A 251 15.89 19.92 5.30
CA ILE A 251 15.47 18.51 5.07
C ILE A 251 16.54 17.54 5.59
N ALA A 252 17.83 17.84 5.39
CA ALA A 252 18.92 17.02 5.94
C ALA A 252 18.95 17.01 7.48
N ALA A 253 18.54 18.11 8.13
CA ALA A 253 18.37 18.12 9.58
C ALA A 253 17.24 17.19 10.04
N ALA A 254 16.11 17.17 9.34
CA ALA A 254 15.02 16.23 9.60
C ALA A 254 15.42 14.77 9.34
N GLU A 255 16.19 14.52 8.27
CA GLU A 255 16.68 13.17 7.93
C GLU A 255 17.56 12.58 9.05
N ARG A 256 18.34 13.41 9.76
CA ARG A 256 19.15 12.97 10.91
C ARG A 256 18.35 12.59 12.16
N LEU A 257 17.06 12.91 12.24
CA LEU A 257 16.20 12.58 13.37
C LEU A 257 15.56 11.17 13.25
N ILE A 258 15.76 10.52 12.11
CA ILE A 258 15.23 9.17 11.86
C ILE A 258 16.38 8.18 11.72
N ASP A 259 16.21 6.99 12.34
CA ASP A 259 17.24 5.94 12.38
C ASP A 259 17.37 5.15 11.06
N THR A 260 16.40 5.30 10.16
CA THR A 260 16.36 4.55 8.90
C THR A 260 16.38 5.48 7.69
N PRO A 261 17.15 5.16 6.63
CA PRO A 261 17.16 5.95 5.40
C PRO A 261 15.75 6.14 4.82
N SER A 262 15.37 7.38 4.54
CA SER A 262 14.09 7.72 3.94
C SER A 262 14.26 8.13 2.49
N SER A 263 13.73 7.33 1.56
CA SER A 263 13.73 7.68 0.14
C SER A 263 12.93 8.97 -0.13
N PHE A 264 11.88 9.25 0.65
CA PHE A 264 11.11 10.48 0.57
C PHE A 264 11.99 11.71 0.89
N LEU A 265 12.67 11.72 2.05
CA LEU A 265 13.51 12.85 2.44
C LEU A 265 14.71 13.04 1.50
N ARG A 266 15.31 11.94 1.03
CA ARG A 266 16.36 12.00 0.01
C ARG A 266 15.88 12.71 -1.25
N LEU A 267 14.74 12.29 -1.82
CA LEU A 267 14.19 12.91 -3.03
C LEU A 267 13.79 14.38 -2.79
N ALA A 268 13.18 14.68 -1.65
CA ALA A 268 12.83 16.04 -1.29
C ALA A 268 14.08 16.95 -1.18
N ARG A 269 15.16 16.44 -0.59
CA ARG A 269 16.44 17.13 -0.46
C ARG A 269 17.11 17.36 -1.82
N GLU A 270 17.09 16.35 -2.70
CA GLU A 270 17.59 16.46 -4.08
C GLU A 270 16.81 17.51 -4.87
N ILE A 271 15.48 17.48 -4.77
CA ILE A 271 14.60 18.46 -5.43
C ILE A 271 14.88 19.86 -4.89
N ALA A 272 14.84 20.07 -3.57
CA ALA A 272 15.03 21.39 -2.97
C ALA A 272 16.40 21.99 -3.31
N HIS A 273 17.44 21.17 -3.40
CA HIS A 273 18.79 21.66 -3.65
C HIS A 273 19.09 21.93 -5.11
N TYR A 274 18.58 21.05 -6.02
CA TYR A 274 19.07 21.02 -7.41
C TYR A 274 18.02 21.41 -8.46
N HIS A 275 16.79 21.81 -8.10
CA HIS A 275 15.76 22.12 -9.10
C HIS A 275 16.06 23.36 -9.94
N HIS A 276 17.03 24.18 -9.58
CA HIS A 276 17.54 25.30 -10.35
C HIS A 276 18.83 25.00 -11.13
N GLU A 277 19.32 23.76 -11.07
CA GLU A 277 20.38 23.34 -11.97
C GLU A 277 19.89 23.26 -13.40
N LYS A 278 20.76 23.55 -14.35
CA LYS A 278 20.46 23.47 -15.78
C LYS A 278 21.28 22.41 -16.44
N TRP A 279 20.72 21.78 -17.43
CA TRP A 279 21.37 20.67 -18.14
C TRP A 279 22.77 21.01 -18.66
N ASP A 280 23.00 22.27 -19.09
CA ASP A 280 24.26 22.78 -19.61
C ASP A 280 25.28 23.19 -18.52
N GLY A 281 24.94 23.10 -17.23
CA GLY A 281 25.79 23.50 -16.11
C GLY A 281 25.77 25.02 -15.80
N SER A 282 24.90 25.79 -16.45
CA SER A 282 24.75 27.25 -16.19
C SER A 282 23.82 27.54 -15.01
N GLY A 283 23.31 26.51 -14.33
CA GLY A 283 22.41 26.60 -13.19
C GLY A 283 23.10 26.91 -11.87
N PHE A 284 22.39 26.71 -10.76
CA PHE A 284 22.89 26.84 -9.40
C PHE A 284 22.21 25.82 -8.47
N PRO A 285 22.76 25.50 -7.30
CA PRO A 285 23.91 26.14 -6.62
C PRO A 285 25.27 25.55 -6.96
N GLU A 286 25.33 24.28 -7.43
CA GLU A 286 26.59 23.53 -7.62
C GLU A 286 27.09 23.57 -9.06
N ARG A 287 26.29 24.06 -10.00
CA ARG A 287 26.56 24.09 -11.45
C ARG A 287 26.78 22.70 -12.03
N LEU A 288 25.97 21.75 -11.60
CA LEU A 288 25.97 20.41 -12.14
C LEU A 288 25.47 20.43 -13.59
N ALA A 289 26.02 19.52 -14.42
CA ALA A 289 25.62 19.39 -15.82
C ALA A 289 25.21 17.95 -16.15
N GLY A 290 24.26 17.80 -17.08
CA GLY A 290 23.86 16.50 -17.60
C GLY A 290 23.34 15.56 -16.51
N ASP A 291 23.78 14.31 -16.56
CA ASP A 291 23.37 13.25 -15.61
C ASP A 291 23.92 13.43 -14.19
N ALA A 292 24.81 14.37 -13.95
CA ALA A 292 25.24 14.72 -12.59
C ALA A 292 24.09 15.38 -11.79
N ILE A 293 23.07 15.96 -12.47
CA ILE A 293 21.87 16.50 -11.85
C ILE A 293 20.95 15.34 -11.50
N PRO A 294 20.53 15.17 -10.22
CA PRO A 294 19.58 14.12 -9.84
C PRO A 294 18.30 14.16 -10.68
N LEU A 295 17.79 12.98 -11.08
CA LEU A 295 16.58 12.87 -11.92
C LEU A 295 15.39 13.63 -11.32
N ALA A 296 15.19 13.53 -10.00
CA ALA A 296 14.12 14.22 -9.29
C ALA A 296 14.16 15.75 -9.50
N ALA A 297 15.36 16.33 -9.48
CA ALA A 297 15.56 17.76 -9.71
C ALA A 297 15.35 18.14 -11.19
N ARG A 298 15.80 17.31 -12.14
CA ARG A 298 15.56 17.54 -13.58
C ARG A 298 14.07 17.56 -13.93
N LEU A 299 13.28 16.66 -13.33
CA LEU A 299 11.83 16.61 -13.49
C LEU A 299 11.18 17.88 -12.89
N MET A 300 11.61 18.27 -11.68
CA MET A 300 11.07 19.45 -11.00
C MET A 300 11.42 20.74 -11.75
N ALA A 301 12.64 20.89 -12.26
CA ALA A 301 13.10 22.05 -13.03
C ALA A 301 12.17 22.35 -14.20
N LEU A 302 11.76 21.33 -14.97
CA LEU A 302 10.85 21.51 -16.09
C LEU A 302 9.44 21.85 -15.60
N ALA A 303 8.94 21.16 -14.58
CA ALA A 303 7.62 21.36 -14.00
C ALA A 303 7.45 22.79 -13.46
N ASP A 304 8.43 23.27 -12.69
CA ASP A 304 8.43 24.61 -12.09
C ASP A 304 8.49 25.72 -13.16
N VAL A 305 9.42 25.60 -14.11
CA VAL A 305 9.53 26.58 -15.20
C VAL A 305 8.26 26.65 -16.04
N TYR A 306 7.64 25.48 -16.37
CA TYR A 306 6.38 25.48 -17.11
C TYR A 306 5.28 26.20 -16.33
N ASP A 307 5.13 25.89 -15.04
CA ASP A 307 4.14 26.57 -14.19
C ASP A 307 4.39 28.07 -14.09
N ALA A 308 5.65 28.46 -13.90
CA ALA A 308 6.06 29.87 -13.86
C ALA A 308 5.76 30.63 -15.16
N LEU A 309 5.75 29.96 -16.32
CA LEU A 309 5.41 30.59 -17.61
C LEU A 309 3.92 30.80 -17.78
N ILE A 310 3.09 29.87 -17.35
CA ILE A 310 1.64 29.90 -17.55
C ILE A 310 0.86 30.59 -16.42
N SER A 311 1.47 30.74 -15.24
CA SER A 311 0.84 31.37 -14.08
C SER A 311 1.02 32.88 -14.08
N ARG A 312 0.02 33.60 -13.52
CA ARG A 312 0.08 35.05 -13.33
C ARG A 312 1.11 35.35 -12.24
N ARG A 313 2.05 36.28 -12.52
CA ARG A 313 2.99 36.81 -11.54
C ARG A 313 2.83 38.32 -11.43
N VAL A 314 3.21 38.91 -10.30
CA VAL A 314 3.04 40.36 -10.02
C VAL A 314 3.52 41.25 -11.17
N TYR A 315 4.55 40.82 -11.90
CA TYR A 315 5.21 41.60 -12.96
C TYR A 315 5.04 41.02 -14.37
N LYS A 316 4.28 39.94 -14.55
CA LYS A 316 4.18 39.28 -15.85
C LYS A 316 2.80 38.61 -16.04
N PRO A 317 2.08 38.97 -17.12
CA PRO A 317 0.84 38.26 -17.47
C PRO A 317 1.15 36.80 -17.80
N PRO A 318 0.18 35.87 -17.61
CA PRO A 318 0.30 34.49 -17.98
C PRO A 318 0.61 34.32 -19.46
N MET A 319 1.52 33.41 -19.78
CA MET A 319 1.87 33.09 -21.15
C MET A 319 0.88 32.03 -21.70
N PRO A 320 0.39 32.18 -22.95
CA PRO A 320 -0.39 31.11 -23.56
C PRO A 320 0.35 29.78 -23.60
N HIS A 321 -0.38 28.69 -23.36
CA HIS A 321 0.19 27.32 -23.32
C HIS A 321 1.12 27.01 -24.50
N ALA A 322 0.68 27.32 -25.76
CA ALA A 322 1.49 27.07 -26.94
C ALA A 322 2.85 27.77 -26.88
N LYS A 323 2.91 28.99 -26.35
CA LYS A 323 4.15 29.76 -26.21
C LYS A 323 5.05 29.19 -25.09
N ALA A 324 4.45 28.70 -24.00
CA ALA A 324 5.18 28.00 -22.93
C ALA A 324 5.81 26.72 -23.48
N VAL A 325 5.09 25.92 -24.27
CA VAL A 325 5.61 24.73 -24.95
C VAL A 325 6.80 25.06 -25.83
N GLU A 326 6.75 26.12 -26.64
CA GLU A 326 7.88 26.55 -27.47
C GLU A 326 9.08 26.99 -26.62
N THR A 327 8.86 27.65 -25.48
CA THR A 327 9.92 28.05 -24.57
C THR A 327 10.64 26.81 -23.98
N ILE A 328 9.88 25.78 -23.56
CA ILE A 328 10.46 24.52 -23.07
C ILE A 328 11.22 23.81 -24.20
N ARG A 329 10.65 23.76 -25.43
CA ARG A 329 11.32 23.19 -26.60
C ARG A 329 12.64 23.86 -26.91
N ALA A 330 12.70 25.18 -26.86
CA ALA A 330 13.92 25.97 -27.08
C ALA A 330 14.97 25.74 -25.99
N GLY A 331 14.55 25.37 -24.78
CA GLY A 331 15.44 25.04 -23.66
C GLY A 331 15.98 23.58 -23.67
N ARG A 332 15.56 22.75 -24.63
CA ARG A 332 16.02 21.37 -24.77
C ARG A 332 17.54 21.29 -24.93
N GLY A 333 18.21 20.52 -24.10
CA GLY A 333 19.66 20.33 -24.11
C GLY A 333 20.48 21.50 -23.55
N SER A 334 19.82 22.59 -23.13
CA SER A 334 20.46 23.70 -22.42
C SER A 334 19.91 23.85 -20.99
N HIS A 335 18.67 24.24 -20.86
CA HIS A 335 18.02 24.32 -19.56
C HIS A 335 17.55 22.93 -19.09
N PHE A 336 16.92 22.16 -19.99
CA PHE A 336 16.27 20.89 -19.66
C PHE A 336 17.00 19.70 -20.27
N ASP A 337 16.93 18.58 -19.54
CA ASP A 337 17.31 17.27 -20.06
C ASP A 337 16.58 17.00 -21.39
N PRO A 338 17.28 16.63 -22.48
CA PRO A 338 16.66 16.40 -23.77
C PRO A 338 15.54 15.36 -23.75
N ASP A 339 15.68 14.25 -23.02
CA ASP A 339 14.69 13.18 -22.96
C ASP A 339 13.46 13.61 -22.13
N ILE A 340 13.67 14.40 -21.08
CA ILE A 340 12.57 14.96 -20.27
C ILE A 340 11.80 16.01 -21.07
N ALA A 341 12.50 16.86 -21.83
CA ALA A 341 11.85 17.84 -22.70
C ALA A 341 11.05 17.16 -23.82
N ASP A 342 11.58 16.10 -24.43
CA ASP A 342 10.88 15.32 -25.45
C ASP A 342 9.63 14.64 -24.88
N ALA A 343 9.74 14.02 -23.69
CA ALA A 343 8.61 13.44 -22.97
C ALA A 343 7.50 14.50 -22.66
N PHE A 344 7.90 15.70 -22.20
CA PHE A 344 6.96 16.81 -21.99
C PHE A 344 6.23 17.17 -23.27
N LEU A 345 6.94 17.28 -24.41
CA LEU A 345 6.32 17.66 -25.69
C LEU A 345 5.25 16.65 -26.13
N GLU A 346 5.43 15.37 -25.81
CA GLU A 346 4.44 14.32 -26.09
C GLU A 346 3.20 14.40 -25.19
N ILE A 347 3.35 14.89 -23.95
CA ILE A 347 2.25 15.01 -22.97
C ILE A 347 1.85 16.45 -22.65
N ALA A 348 2.22 17.42 -23.51
CA ALA A 348 1.93 18.84 -23.28
C ALA A 348 0.42 19.12 -23.07
N GLY A 349 -0.46 18.33 -23.72
CA GLY A 349 -1.91 18.39 -23.51
C GLY A 349 -2.33 17.99 -22.09
N GLU A 350 -1.66 17.01 -21.47
CA GLU A 350 -1.91 16.62 -20.08
C GLU A 350 -1.47 17.73 -19.11
N PHE A 351 -0.34 18.37 -19.36
CA PHE A 351 0.10 19.53 -18.58
C PHE A 351 -0.93 20.66 -18.62
N ARG A 352 -1.48 20.95 -19.80
CA ARG A 352 -2.56 21.94 -19.94
C ARG A 352 -3.79 21.55 -19.12
N ALA A 353 -4.23 20.30 -19.19
CA ALA A 353 -5.37 19.80 -18.42
C ALA A 353 -5.15 19.90 -16.91
N ILE A 354 -3.91 19.63 -16.43
CA ILE A 354 -3.53 19.82 -15.02
C ILE A 354 -3.62 21.30 -14.64
N ALA A 355 -3.10 22.22 -15.48
CA ALA A 355 -3.17 23.66 -15.24
C ALA A 355 -4.61 24.15 -15.13
N GLU A 356 -5.49 23.73 -16.05
CA GLU A 356 -6.91 24.08 -16.06
C GLU A 356 -7.64 23.53 -14.84
N ARG A 357 -7.34 22.31 -14.43
CA ARG A 357 -7.94 21.66 -13.25
C ARG A 357 -7.61 22.37 -11.93
N TYR A 358 -6.43 22.95 -11.83
CA TYR A 358 -5.94 23.63 -10.64
C TYR A 358 -5.70 25.13 -10.93
N ALA A 359 -6.56 25.73 -11.75
CA ALA A 359 -6.52 27.17 -11.99
C ALA A 359 -6.76 27.97 -10.70
N ASP A 360 -6.16 29.14 -10.60
CA ASP A 360 -6.39 30.03 -9.47
C ASP A 360 -7.75 30.72 -9.61
N ASP A 361 -8.45 30.99 -8.49
CA ASP A 361 -9.83 31.53 -8.49
C ASP A 361 -9.96 32.86 -9.27
N ALA A 362 -8.90 33.65 -9.35
CA ALA A 362 -8.85 34.88 -10.12
C ALA A 362 -8.83 34.63 -11.65
N ASP A 363 -8.35 33.49 -12.11
CA ASP A 363 -8.30 33.12 -13.54
C ASP A 363 -9.59 32.40 -13.97
N ALA A 364 -10.27 31.70 -13.03
CA ALA A 364 -11.58 31.07 -13.29
C ALA A 364 -12.67 32.14 -13.61
N SER A 365 -12.67 33.26 -12.88
CA SER A 365 -13.62 34.35 -13.11
C SER A 365 -13.37 35.14 -14.43
N ALA A 366 -12.12 35.12 -14.93
CA ALA A 366 -11.81 35.77 -16.22
C ALA A 366 -12.17 34.91 -17.44
N ALA A 367 -12.20 33.57 -17.29
CA ALA A 367 -12.61 32.65 -18.35
C ALA A 367 -14.14 32.62 -18.55
N GLU A 368 -14.92 32.84 -17.48
CA GLU A 368 -16.39 32.94 -17.55
C GLU A 368 -16.89 34.32 -18.10
N ALA A 369 -16.00 35.31 -18.19
CA ALA A 369 -16.33 36.66 -18.62
C ALA A 369 -16.03 36.96 -20.12
N GLN A 370 -15.60 35.95 -20.91
CA GLN A 370 -15.47 36.09 -22.36
C GLN A 370 -16.73 35.55 -23.05
N PRO A 371 -17.47 36.40 -23.81
CA PRO A 371 -18.70 36.03 -24.47
C PRO A 371 -18.51 35.10 -25.67
#